data_4304744f6c0c97564dbb79758528aa53
#
_entry.id   4304744f6c0c97564dbb79758528aa53
#
_cell.length_a   1.000
_cell.length_b   1.000
_cell.length_c   1.000
_cell.angle_alpha   90.00
_cell.angle_beta   90.00
_cell.angle_gamma   90.00
#
_symmetry.space_group_name_H-M   'P 1'
#
loop_
_entity.id
_entity.type
_entity.pdbx_description
1 polymer ?
#
loop_
_entity_poly.entity_id
_entity_poly.type
_entity_poly.pdbx_seq_one_letter_code
_entity_poly.pdbx_strand_id
1 'polypeptide(L)'
;MDLNLFKFCSGLKFLGYFMILLVAAIIAVSYYAVVVLTWGPHLLDTGLKSFLSFAIIAIFHVLLVLLTWSYFMVVFRDPGSVPENWKPASEEGSSTTLSDYATPDNSASTWSSLDGLERRPAVGYCSQCQNGKPPRCHHCSVCQRCVLKMDHHCVWVVNCVGARNYKFFLLFLVT
;
A
#
# COMPACT_ATOMS: atom_id res chain seq x y z
N MET A 1 -24.96 22.92 -5.00
CA MET A 1 -25.09 21.52 -4.52
C MET A 1 -23.74 21.15 -3.96
N ASP A 2 -23.52 21.47 -2.68
CA ASP A 2 -22.25 21.15 -2.01
C ASP A 2 -22.22 19.65 -1.70
N LEU A 3 -21.58 18.90 -2.57
CA LEU A 3 -21.26 17.49 -2.32
C LEU A 3 -20.28 17.46 -1.13
N ASN A 4 -20.83 17.20 0.06
CA ASN A 4 -20.07 17.05 1.29
C ASN A 4 -19.07 15.89 1.13
N LEU A 5 -17.85 16.18 0.73
CA LEU A 5 -16.75 15.23 0.62
C LEU A 5 -16.54 14.43 1.92
N PHE A 6 -16.86 15.02 3.08
CA PHE A 6 -16.80 14.34 4.37
C PHE A 6 -17.78 13.17 4.54
N LYS A 7 -18.98 13.25 3.95
CA LYS A 7 -19.94 12.12 3.91
C LYS A 7 -19.45 10.99 3.00
N PHE A 8 -18.77 11.33 1.91
CA PHE A 8 -18.21 10.34 0.98
C PHE A 8 -17.07 9.53 1.63
N CYS A 9 -16.20 10.19 2.42
CA CYS A 9 -15.15 9.49 3.19
C CYS A 9 -15.71 8.51 4.24
N SER A 10 -16.82 8.84 4.90
CA SER A 10 -17.47 7.95 5.86
C SER A 10 -18.11 6.74 5.18
N GLY A 11 -18.76 6.93 4.03
CA GLY A 11 -19.33 5.86 3.22
C GLY A 11 -18.27 4.90 2.68
N LEU A 12 -17.10 5.42 2.30
CA LEU A 12 -15.98 4.60 1.83
C LEU A 12 -15.40 3.69 2.93
N LYS A 13 -15.36 4.18 4.17
CA LYS A 13 -14.95 3.35 5.33
C LYS A 13 -15.95 2.24 5.60
N PHE A 14 -17.24 2.53 5.52
CA PHE A 14 -18.29 1.53 5.70
C PHE A 14 -18.23 0.44 4.62
N LEU A 15 -18.05 0.85 3.37
CA LEU A 15 -17.83 -0.08 2.26
C LEU A 15 -16.61 -0.97 2.49
N GLY A 16 -15.54 -0.40 3.06
CA GLY A 16 -14.33 -1.14 3.37
C GLY A 16 -14.55 -2.24 4.42
N TYR A 17 -15.28 -1.98 5.50
CA TYR A 17 -15.63 -3.03 6.48
C TYR A 17 -16.48 -4.14 5.84
N PHE A 18 -17.39 -3.76 4.96
CA PHE A 18 -18.17 -4.74 4.19
C PHE A 18 -17.24 -5.63 3.32
N MET A 19 -16.22 -5.07 2.69
CA MET A 19 -15.23 -5.84 1.91
C MET A 19 -14.43 -6.82 2.78
N ILE A 20 -14.04 -6.43 4.00
CA ILE A 20 -13.36 -7.33 4.94
C ILE A 20 -14.26 -8.52 5.31
N LEU A 21 -15.53 -8.25 5.62
CA LEU A 21 -16.51 -9.31 5.92
C LEU A 21 -16.73 -10.21 4.71
N LEU A 22 -16.79 -9.66 3.50
CA LEU A 22 -16.92 -10.44 2.27
C LEU A 22 -15.73 -11.37 2.07
N VAL A 23 -14.50 -10.89 2.25
CA VAL A 23 -13.29 -11.73 2.16
C VAL A 23 -13.33 -12.84 3.22
N ALA A 24 -13.69 -12.53 4.46
CA ALA A 24 -13.82 -13.52 5.52
C ALA A 24 -14.89 -14.59 5.18
N ALA A 25 -16.02 -14.18 4.60
CA ALA A 25 -17.07 -15.11 4.15
C ALA A 25 -16.56 -16.02 3.02
N ILE A 26 -15.84 -15.49 2.04
CA ILE A 26 -15.26 -16.28 0.95
C ILE A 26 -14.28 -17.32 1.51
N ILE A 27 -13.41 -16.93 2.44
CA ILE A 27 -12.48 -17.84 3.12
C ILE A 27 -13.24 -18.96 3.85
N ALA A 28 -14.27 -18.63 4.61
CA ALA A 28 -15.07 -19.60 5.35
C ALA A 28 -15.79 -20.58 4.42
N VAL A 29 -16.39 -20.10 3.34
CA VAL A 29 -17.07 -20.94 2.33
C VAL A 29 -16.05 -21.85 1.62
N SER A 30 -14.88 -21.32 1.25
CA SER A 30 -13.82 -22.10 0.61
C SER A 30 -13.31 -23.21 1.54
N TYR A 31 -13.11 -22.88 2.82
CA TYR A 31 -12.71 -23.87 3.84
C TYR A 31 -13.74 -24.98 3.95
N TYR A 32 -15.02 -24.64 4.10
CA TYR A 32 -16.09 -25.60 4.20
C TYR A 32 -16.17 -26.50 2.96
N ALA A 33 -16.11 -25.91 1.76
CA ALA A 33 -16.18 -26.65 0.51
C ALA A 33 -15.00 -27.63 0.34
N VAL A 34 -13.78 -27.19 0.60
CA VAL A 34 -12.58 -28.00 0.38
C VAL A 34 -12.40 -29.04 1.48
N VAL A 35 -12.46 -28.61 2.75
CA VAL A 35 -12.11 -29.49 3.89
C VAL A 35 -13.28 -30.37 4.29
N VAL A 36 -14.51 -29.83 4.37
CA VAL A 36 -15.65 -30.59 4.90
C VAL A 36 -16.36 -31.38 3.82
N LEU A 37 -16.63 -30.78 2.67
CA LEU A 37 -17.42 -31.45 1.63
C LEU A 37 -16.57 -32.30 0.70
N THR A 38 -15.41 -31.84 0.25
CA THR A 38 -14.68 -32.49 -0.84
C THR A 38 -13.67 -33.51 -0.31
N TRP A 39 -12.72 -33.11 0.51
CA TRP A 39 -11.58 -33.96 0.88
C TRP A 39 -11.67 -34.59 2.27
N GLY A 40 -12.42 -33.99 3.21
CA GLY A 40 -12.59 -34.52 4.55
C GLY A 40 -13.12 -35.95 4.61
N PRO A 41 -14.19 -36.29 3.87
CA PRO A 41 -14.73 -37.67 3.83
C PRO A 41 -13.70 -38.70 3.36
N HIS A 42 -12.81 -38.32 2.43
CA HIS A 42 -11.79 -39.24 1.90
C HIS A 42 -10.63 -39.51 2.86
N LEU A 43 -10.52 -38.81 3.99
CA LEU A 43 -9.55 -39.15 5.05
C LEU A 43 -9.89 -40.47 5.74
N LEU A 44 -11.16 -40.89 5.71
CA LEU A 44 -11.63 -42.14 6.29
C LEU A 44 -11.43 -43.33 5.34
N ASP A 45 -11.09 -43.09 4.08
CA ASP A 45 -10.77 -44.10 3.11
C ASP A 45 -9.41 -44.77 3.48
N THR A 46 -9.17 -45.94 2.91
CA THR A 46 -7.88 -46.65 3.10
C THR A 46 -7.00 -46.53 1.85
N GLY A 47 -5.68 -46.48 2.06
CA GLY A 47 -4.68 -46.54 0.99
C GLY A 47 -4.39 -45.15 0.37
N LEU A 48 -4.11 -45.16 -0.94
CA LEU A 48 -3.59 -43.99 -1.66
C LEU A 48 -4.52 -42.78 -1.61
N LYS A 49 -5.84 -42.99 -1.59
CA LYS A 49 -6.84 -41.91 -1.53
C LYS A 49 -6.74 -41.10 -0.23
N SER A 50 -6.62 -41.76 0.89
CA SER A 50 -6.46 -41.11 2.19
C SER A 50 -5.16 -40.29 2.27
N PHE A 51 -4.05 -40.86 1.78
CA PHE A 51 -2.77 -40.15 1.73
C PHE A 51 -2.85 -38.88 0.85
N LEU A 52 -3.47 -38.99 -0.34
CA LEU A 52 -3.65 -37.88 -1.24
C LEU A 52 -4.54 -36.78 -0.62
N SER A 53 -5.64 -37.16 0.02
CA SER A 53 -6.54 -36.24 0.72
C SER A 53 -5.82 -35.49 1.83
N PHE A 54 -5.03 -36.20 2.64
CA PHE A 54 -4.21 -35.58 3.68
C PHE A 54 -3.22 -34.55 3.10
N ALA A 55 -2.51 -34.89 2.01
CA ALA A 55 -1.55 -34.01 1.38
C ALA A 55 -2.23 -32.75 0.84
N ILE A 56 -3.39 -32.89 0.17
CA ILE A 56 -4.14 -31.75 -0.38
C ILE A 56 -4.65 -30.85 0.75
N ILE A 57 -5.22 -31.42 1.79
CA ILE A 57 -5.71 -30.66 2.95
C ILE A 57 -4.55 -29.93 3.65
N ALA A 58 -3.39 -30.56 3.80
CA ALA A 58 -2.22 -29.94 4.40
C ALA A 58 -1.72 -28.74 3.58
N ILE A 59 -1.60 -28.89 2.25
CA ILE A 59 -1.22 -27.80 1.34
C ILE A 59 -2.25 -26.68 1.42
N PHE A 60 -3.54 -27.00 1.38
CA PHE A 60 -4.62 -26.01 1.49
C PHE A 60 -4.51 -25.20 2.79
N HIS A 61 -4.24 -25.85 3.93
CA HIS A 61 -4.07 -25.13 5.20
C HIS A 61 -2.85 -24.20 5.19
N VAL A 62 -1.73 -24.62 4.61
CA VAL A 62 -0.55 -23.76 4.47
C VAL A 62 -0.89 -22.52 3.64
N LEU A 63 -1.53 -22.70 2.48
CA LEU A 63 -1.94 -21.58 1.63
C LEU A 63 -2.95 -20.67 2.33
N LEU A 64 -3.92 -21.25 3.05
CA LEU A 64 -4.92 -20.49 3.79
C LEU A 64 -4.30 -19.65 4.92
N VAL A 65 -3.31 -20.19 5.63
CA VAL A 65 -2.56 -19.45 6.65
C VAL A 65 -1.77 -18.31 6.03
N LEU A 66 -1.08 -18.55 4.92
CA LEU A 66 -0.33 -17.52 4.20
C LEU A 66 -1.26 -16.40 3.67
N LEU A 67 -2.38 -16.77 3.06
CA LEU A 67 -3.39 -15.83 2.58
C LEU A 67 -3.95 -14.98 3.72
N THR A 68 -4.38 -15.61 4.79
CA THR A 68 -4.96 -14.92 5.95
C THR A 68 -3.94 -14.00 6.62
N TRP A 69 -2.72 -14.48 6.83
CA TRP A 69 -1.61 -13.70 7.39
C TRP A 69 -1.30 -12.48 6.51
N SER A 70 -1.08 -12.70 5.21
CA SER A 70 -0.75 -11.61 4.27
C SER A 70 -1.88 -10.57 4.20
N TYR A 71 -3.13 -11.01 4.17
CA TYR A 71 -4.29 -10.14 4.18
C TYR A 71 -4.34 -9.25 5.44
N PHE A 72 -4.22 -9.84 6.63
CA PHE A 72 -4.20 -9.08 7.89
C PHE A 72 -3.01 -8.11 7.95
N MET A 73 -1.85 -8.51 7.44
CA MET A 73 -0.69 -7.62 7.39
C MET A 73 -0.93 -6.43 6.47
N VAL A 74 -1.64 -6.58 5.37
CA VAL A 74 -1.98 -5.44 4.50
C VAL A 74 -3.02 -4.53 5.15
N VAL A 75 -4.03 -5.10 5.81
CA VAL A 75 -5.11 -4.35 6.47
C VAL A 75 -4.59 -3.52 7.64
N PHE A 76 -3.81 -4.11 8.53
CA PHE A 76 -3.45 -3.49 9.81
C PHE A 76 -2.09 -2.80 9.82
N ARG A 77 -1.18 -3.15 8.91
CA ARG A 77 0.14 -2.53 8.89
C ARG A 77 0.09 -1.14 8.28
N ASP A 78 0.81 -0.21 8.90
CA ASP A 78 1.01 1.13 8.33
C ASP A 78 1.70 1.02 6.95
N PRO A 79 1.15 1.63 5.88
CA PRO A 79 1.73 1.58 4.53
C PRO A 79 3.04 2.36 4.40
N GLY A 80 3.37 3.18 5.39
CA GLY A 80 4.54 4.06 5.43
C GLY A 80 4.14 5.52 5.43
N SER A 81 4.14 6.15 6.60
CA SER A 81 3.91 7.59 6.75
C SER A 81 5.19 8.37 6.52
N VAL A 82 5.07 9.60 6.00
CA VAL A 82 6.19 10.54 5.90
C VAL A 82 6.47 11.11 7.28
N PRO A 83 7.74 11.12 7.76
CA PRO A 83 8.10 11.76 9.02
C PRO A 83 7.70 13.25 9.02
N GLU A 84 7.33 13.77 10.17
CA GLU A 84 7.07 15.19 10.35
C GLU A 84 8.34 15.99 10.03
N ASN A 85 8.17 17.15 9.38
CA ASN A 85 9.27 18.03 8.97
C ASN A 85 10.34 17.33 8.09
N TRP A 86 9.91 16.40 7.23
CA TRP A 86 10.83 15.76 6.30
C TRP A 86 11.50 16.78 5.39
N LYS A 87 12.85 16.74 5.35
CA LYS A 87 13.70 17.54 4.45
C LYS A 87 14.57 16.60 3.62
N PRO A 88 14.89 16.94 2.36
CA PRO A 88 15.84 16.17 1.57
C PRO A 88 17.23 16.24 2.19
N ALA A 89 17.98 15.13 2.14
CA ALA A 89 19.29 14.95 2.76
C ALA A 89 20.43 15.89 2.24
N SER A 90 20.13 16.83 1.34
CA SER A 90 21.12 17.69 0.71
C SER A 90 21.37 19.02 1.43
N GLU A 91 20.77 19.29 2.58
CA GLU A 91 20.95 20.56 3.30
C GLU A 91 21.90 20.49 4.51
N GLU A 92 22.47 19.33 4.86
CA GLU A 92 23.37 19.19 6.02
C GLU A 92 24.86 19.35 5.72
N GLY A 93 25.24 19.81 4.55
CA GLY A 93 26.67 19.87 4.18
C GLY A 93 27.06 21.00 3.26
N SER A 94 26.67 22.25 3.52
CA SER A 94 27.42 23.42 3.00
C SER A 94 27.00 24.71 3.70
N SER A 95 27.49 24.91 4.90
CA SER A 95 27.64 26.25 5.44
C SER A 95 29.00 26.81 4.95
N THR A 96 28.99 27.35 3.74
CA THR A 96 30.06 28.27 3.33
C THR A 96 29.38 29.56 2.91
N THR A 97 29.60 30.55 3.74
CA THR A 97 29.35 31.97 3.55
C THR A 97 29.75 32.43 2.17
N LEU A 98 28.81 33.03 1.43
CA LEU A 98 29.13 34.18 0.57
C LEU A 98 27.88 35.06 0.44
N SER A 99 28.00 36.22 1.04
CA SER A 99 27.13 37.38 0.92
C SER A 99 27.12 37.97 -0.49
N ASP A 100 26.00 38.64 -0.76
CA ASP A 100 25.82 39.71 -1.75
C ASP A 100 25.89 39.37 -3.24
N TYR A 101 24.71 39.42 -3.90
CA TYR A 101 24.36 40.47 -4.85
C TYR A 101 22.90 40.30 -5.30
N ALA A 102 22.12 41.36 -5.02
CA ALA A 102 20.79 41.56 -5.60
C ALA A 102 20.93 42.11 -7.02
N THR A 103 20.12 41.60 -7.95
CA THR A 103 19.37 42.44 -8.95
C THR A 103 18.35 41.56 -9.68
N PRO A 104 17.15 42.10 -9.97
CA PRO A 104 16.12 41.41 -10.73
C PRO A 104 16.25 41.77 -12.22
N ASP A 105 16.19 40.83 -13.11
CA ASP A 105 15.71 41.12 -14.45
C ASP A 105 15.04 39.93 -15.15
N ASN A 106 13.92 40.28 -15.80
CA ASN A 106 13.12 39.46 -16.71
C ASN A 106 13.93 39.01 -17.92
N SER A 107 13.73 37.78 -18.36
CA SER A 107 13.45 37.47 -19.76
C SER A 107 13.60 36.01 -20.10
N ALA A 108 12.56 35.43 -20.61
CA ALA A 108 12.46 34.49 -21.73
C ALA A 108 13.58 33.48 -22.03
N SER A 109 13.18 32.21 -22.04
CA SER A 109 13.52 31.17 -23.00
C SER A 109 14.97 31.08 -23.49
N THR A 110 15.68 30.03 -23.07
CA THR A 110 16.63 29.35 -23.94
C THR A 110 16.76 27.90 -23.52
N TRP A 111 16.31 27.00 -24.39
CA TRP A 111 16.63 25.59 -24.35
C TRP A 111 18.09 25.43 -24.74
N SER A 112 18.95 25.14 -23.80
CA SER A 112 20.33 24.74 -24.08
C SER A 112 20.63 23.46 -23.33
N SER A 113 20.91 22.45 -24.10
CA SER A 113 21.50 21.17 -23.73
C SER A 113 22.73 21.39 -22.85
N LEU A 114 22.69 20.85 -21.62
CA LEU A 114 23.88 20.47 -20.88
C LEU A 114 23.63 19.09 -20.31
N ASP A 115 24.18 18.14 -21.04
CA ASP A 115 24.37 16.74 -20.69
C ASP A 115 25.19 16.64 -19.39
N GLY A 116 24.74 15.82 -18.44
CA GLY A 116 25.59 15.37 -17.36
C GLY A 116 25.25 15.81 -15.93
N LEU A 117 24.16 16.56 -15.67
CA LEU A 117 23.75 16.80 -14.29
C LEU A 117 22.65 15.80 -13.91
N GLU A 118 22.99 14.87 -13.00
CA GLU A 118 22.00 14.01 -12.35
C GLU A 118 20.78 14.85 -11.95
N ARG A 119 19.67 14.62 -12.65
CA ARG A 119 18.41 15.31 -12.38
C ARG A 119 17.93 14.90 -10.99
N ARG A 120 18.31 15.67 -9.96
CA ARG A 120 17.79 15.49 -8.60
C ARG A 120 16.26 15.47 -8.70
N PRO A 121 15.58 14.44 -8.18
CA PRO A 121 14.14 14.41 -8.25
C PRO A 121 13.61 15.65 -7.51
N ALA A 122 12.82 16.45 -8.21
CA ALA A 122 12.21 17.64 -7.64
C ALA A 122 11.42 17.24 -6.39
N VAL A 123 11.83 17.78 -5.24
CA VAL A 123 11.15 17.53 -3.97
C VAL A 123 9.79 18.21 -4.00
N GLY A 124 8.74 17.41 -4.04
CA GLY A 124 7.38 17.92 -4.01
C GLY A 124 7.00 18.40 -2.59
N TYR A 125 5.97 19.25 -2.52
CA TYR A 125 5.36 19.69 -1.26
C TYR A 125 3.89 19.28 -1.23
N CYS A 126 3.39 18.89 -0.05
CA CYS A 126 1.98 18.60 0.17
C CYS A 126 1.34 19.73 0.98
N SER A 127 0.48 20.52 0.35
CA SER A 127 -0.24 21.61 1.02
C SER A 127 -1.23 21.11 2.08
N GLN A 128 -1.79 19.91 1.91
CA GLN A 128 -2.75 19.35 2.87
C GLN A 128 -2.07 18.79 4.12
N CYS A 129 -0.88 18.19 3.98
CA CYS A 129 -0.11 17.70 5.11
C CYS A 129 0.91 18.72 5.62
N GLN A 130 1.07 19.87 4.91
CA GLN A 130 2.05 20.90 5.20
C GLN A 130 3.47 20.35 5.37
N ASN A 131 3.86 19.40 4.51
CA ASN A 131 5.11 18.67 4.64
C ASN A 131 5.74 18.37 3.27
N GLY A 132 7.06 18.19 3.24
CA GLY A 132 7.78 17.74 2.04
C GLY A 132 7.34 16.35 1.59
N LYS A 133 7.35 16.12 0.27
CA LYS A 133 7.07 14.82 -0.32
C LYS A 133 8.35 14.14 -0.77
N PRO A 134 8.78 13.04 -0.13
CA PRO A 134 9.81 12.17 -0.67
C PRO A 134 9.49 11.67 -2.08
N PRO A 135 10.47 11.21 -2.85
CA PRO A 135 10.24 10.60 -4.15
C PRO A 135 9.20 9.47 -4.07
N ARG A 136 8.26 9.44 -5.03
CA ARG A 136 7.15 8.48 -5.10
C ARG A 136 6.17 8.54 -3.90
N CYS A 137 6.18 9.65 -3.15
CA CYS A 137 5.19 9.88 -2.10
C CYS A 137 3.95 10.57 -2.67
N HIS A 138 2.77 10.08 -2.34
CA HIS A 138 1.49 10.67 -2.75
C HIS A 138 0.57 10.87 -1.54
N HIS A 139 -0.23 11.96 -1.60
CA HIS A 139 -1.28 12.21 -0.61
C HIS A 139 -2.52 11.37 -0.95
N CYS A 140 -2.97 10.59 0.00
CA CYS A 140 -4.22 9.86 -0.12
C CYS A 140 -5.37 10.67 0.48
N SER A 141 -6.34 11.08 -0.34
CA SER A 141 -7.52 11.82 0.11
C SER A 141 -8.46 10.99 1.00
N VAL A 142 -8.45 9.66 0.90
CA VAL A 142 -9.25 8.77 1.75
C VAL A 142 -8.63 8.60 3.13
N CYS A 143 -7.30 8.38 3.19
CA CYS A 143 -6.56 8.22 4.44
C CYS A 143 -6.13 9.55 5.06
N GLN A 144 -6.30 10.68 4.34
CA GLN A 144 -5.95 12.05 4.76
C GLN A 144 -4.47 12.18 5.19
N ARG A 145 -3.57 11.47 4.50
CA ARG A 145 -2.12 11.49 4.79
C ARG A 145 -1.27 11.20 3.56
N CYS A 146 -0.02 11.62 3.61
CA CYS A 146 0.99 11.25 2.63
C CYS A 146 1.55 9.85 2.93
N VAL A 147 1.67 9.03 1.89
CA VAL A 147 2.17 7.65 1.97
C VAL A 147 3.43 7.49 1.13
N LEU A 148 4.47 6.92 1.75
CA LEU A 148 5.76 6.65 1.11
C LEU A 148 5.62 5.56 0.04
N LYS A 149 6.19 5.81 -1.16
CA LYS A 149 6.13 4.88 -2.30
C LYS A 149 4.71 4.37 -2.51
N MET A 150 3.74 5.27 -2.45
CA MET A 150 2.34 4.92 -2.58
C MET A 150 2.07 4.31 -3.96
N ASP A 151 1.43 3.14 -3.96
CA ASP A 151 0.89 2.52 -5.16
C ASP A 151 -0.56 2.98 -5.37
N HIS A 152 -1.46 2.57 -4.51
CA HIS A 152 -2.86 2.99 -4.53
C HIS A 152 -3.53 2.89 -3.15
N HIS A 153 -4.72 3.49 -3.01
CA HIS A 153 -5.63 3.17 -1.91
C HIS A 153 -6.51 1.98 -2.31
N CYS A 154 -6.41 0.89 -1.58
CA CYS A 154 -7.13 -0.34 -1.88
C CYS A 154 -8.37 -0.48 -1.01
N VAL A 155 -9.55 -0.49 -1.66
CA VAL A 155 -10.85 -0.64 -0.98
C VAL A 155 -11.01 -2.02 -0.33
N TRP A 156 -10.42 -3.06 -0.94
CA TRP A 156 -10.51 -4.44 -0.45
C TRP A 156 -9.84 -4.66 0.90
N VAL A 157 -8.79 -3.88 1.20
CA VAL A 157 -8.03 -3.96 2.45
C VAL A 157 -8.22 -2.72 3.33
N VAL A 158 -9.05 -1.76 2.90
CA VAL A 158 -9.35 -0.50 3.62
C VAL A 158 -8.08 0.27 4.02
N ASN A 159 -7.03 0.16 3.23
CA ASN A 159 -5.72 0.75 3.51
C ASN A 159 -5.03 1.17 2.22
N CYS A 160 -4.05 2.06 2.33
CA CYS A 160 -3.13 2.31 1.23
C CYS A 160 -2.12 1.17 1.10
N VAL A 161 -1.75 0.87 -0.15
CA VAL A 161 -0.60 0.02 -0.47
C VAL A 161 0.61 0.93 -0.70
N GLY A 162 1.67 0.73 0.07
CA GLY A 162 2.85 1.59 0.06
C GLY A 162 4.12 0.87 0.53
N ALA A 163 5.14 1.64 0.90
CA ALA A 163 6.49 1.14 1.15
C ALA A 163 6.58 -0.04 2.14
N ARG A 164 5.73 -0.06 3.18
CA ARG A 164 5.86 -1.02 4.29
C ARG A 164 4.95 -2.24 4.19
N ASN A 165 3.87 -2.18 3.39
CA ASN A 165 2.92 -3.29 3.26
C ASN A 165 2.82 -3.85 1.84
N TYR A 166 3.52 -3.28 0.86
CA TYR A 166 3.49 -3.72 -0.54
C TYR A 166 3.85 -5.21 -0.73
N LYS A 167 4.84 -5.73 -0.01
CA LYS A 167 5.23 -7.13 -0.10
C LYS A 167 4.13 -8.09 0.37
N PHE A 168 3.41 -7.71 1.42
CA PHE A 168 2.26 -8.50 1.91
C PHE A 168 1.10 -8.44 0.93
N PHE A 169 0.88 -7.28 0.29
CA PHE A 169 -0.12 -7.14 -0.75
C PHE A 169 0.17 -8.06 -1.95
N LEU A 170 1.42 -8.13 -2.41
CA LEU A 170 1.80 -9.07 -3.47
C LEU A 170 1.61 -10.52 -3.04
N LEU A 171 2.00 -10.88 -1.81
CA LEU A 171 1.80 -12.23 -1.29
C LEU A 171 0.30 -12.59 -1.25
N PHE A 172 -0.56 -11.67 -0.80
CA PHE A 172 -2.01 -11.85 -0.81
C PHE A 172 -2.58 -12.08 -2.22
N LEU A 173 -2.02 -11.45 -3.27
CA LEU A 173 -2.50 -11.61 -4.64
C LEU A 173 -2.09 -12.94 -5.28
N VAL A 174 -1.01 -13.59 -4.81
CA VAL A 174 -0.48 -14.82 -5.41
C VAL A 174 -0.84 -16.08 -4.63
N THR A 175 -1.45 -15.92 -3.43
CA THR A 175 -1.88 -17.04 -2.59
C THR A 175 -3.34 -17.39 -2.83
#